data_23050e3325e35c34fb830039485257f6
#
_entry.id   23050e3325e35c34fb830039485257f6
#
_cell.length_a   1.000
_cell.length_b   1.000
_cell.length_c   1.000
_cell.angle_alpha   90.00
_cell.angle_beta   90.00
_cell.angle_gamma   90.00
#
_symmetry.space_group_name_H-M   'P 1'
#
loop_
_entity.id
_entity.type
_entity.pdbx_description
1 polymer ?
#
loop_
_entity_poly.entity_id
_entity_poly.type
_entity_poly.pdbx_seq_one_letter_code
_entity_poly.pdbx_strand_id
1 'polypeptide(L)'
;MEQDKIILIRGNHEDLFVELVTTDAGMPYSYHKSNGTYDTALQLTGFDPVMASIRHYDFADAAKDTPFYKEIIPAMLDYFETEHYVFTHGWIPSIPNRDKSYSYISSWREADREQWNRARWFNGMDAAQTADENKTIVCGHWHTSYGHSKYEHKGTEFGEDADFSPYYGPGIIAIDACTAFSGK
;
A
#
# COMPACT_ATOMS: atom_id res chain seq x y z
N MET A 1 -14.72 -29.59 -6.12
CA MET A 1 -13.71 -28.84 -5.34
C MET A 1 -14.05 -27.39 -5.56
N GLU A 2 -14.45 -26.64 -4.55
CA GLU A 2 -14.49 -25.19 -4.63
C GLU A 2 -13.06 -24.73 -4.89
N GLN A 3 -12.86 -23.93 -5.94
CA GLN A 3 -11.58 -23.29 -6.17
C GLN A 3 -11.39 -22.24 -5.09
N ASP A 4 -10.27 -22.27 -4.38
CA ASP A 4 -9.90 -21.24 -3.42
C ASP A 4 -9.92 -19.88 -4.13
N LYS A 5 -10.74 -18.97 -3.63
CA LYS A 5 -10.86 -17.64 -4.20
C LYS A 5 -9.80 -16.73 -3.60
N ILE A 6 -8.86 -16.29 -4.41
CA ILE A 6 -7.86 -15.29 -4.03
C ILE A 6 -8.43 -13.90 -4.33
N ILE A 7 -8.33 -13.00 -3.36
CA ILE A 7 -8.69 -11.59 -3.50
C ILE A 7 -7.41 -10.76 -3.36
N LEU A 8 -7.12 -9.96 -4.37
CA LEU A 8 -5.96 -9.09 -4.41
C LEU A 8 -6.38 -7.66 -4.07
N ILE A 9 -5.74 -7.07 -3.06
CA ILE A 9 -5.94 -5.67 -2.68
C ILE A 9 -4.79 -4.85 -3.24
N ARG A 10 -5.14 -3.77 -3.92
CA ARG A 10 -4.19 -2.85 -4.55
C ARG A 10 -3.48 -1.99 -3.51
N GLY A 11 -2.16 -1.99 -3.56
CA GLY A 11 -1.30 -1.13 -2.75
C GLY A 11 -0.80 0.10 -3.50
N ASN A 12 -0.09 0.97 -2.79
CA ASN A 12 0.56 2.14 -3.35
C ASN A 12 1.72 1.77 -4.30
N HIS A 13 2.37 0.62 -4.10
CA HIS A 13 3.45 0.16 -4.99
C HIS A 13 2.93 -0.24 -6.39
N GLU A 14 1.71 -0.74 -6.51
CA GLU A 14 1.08 -0.96 -7.82
C GLU A 14 0.76 0.36 -8.52
N ASP A 15 0.34 1.40 -7.77
CA ASP A 15 0.16 2.74 -8.34
C ASP A 15 1.50 3.33 -8.83
N LEU A 16 2.57 3.17 -8.04
CA LEU A 16 3.91 3.58 -8.43
C LEU A 16 4.45 2.80 -9.65
N PHE A 17 4.11 1.51 -9.76
CA PHE A 17 4.49 0.74 -10.94
C PHE A 17 3.78 1.27 -12.20
N VAL A 18 2.49 1.54 -12.12
CA VAL A 18 1.74 2.14 -13.21
C VAL A 18 2.32 3.51 -13.57
N GLU A 19 2.65 4.34 -12.59
CA GLU A 19 3.29 5.64 -12.79
C GLU A 19 4.64 5.51 -13.50
N LEU A 20 5.53 4.61 -13.04
CA LEU A 20 6.83 4.35 -13.63
C LEU A 20 6.73 4.04 -15.13
N VAL A 21 5.76 3.21 -15.53
CA VAL A 21 5.68 2.72 -16.91
C VAL A 21 4.81 3.60 -17.83
N THR A 22 4.02 4.52 -17.28
CA THR A 22 3.11 5.37 -18.07
C THR A 22 3.52 6.84 -18.16
N THR A 23 4.38 7.31 -17.25
CA THR A 23 4.82 8.71 -17.23
C THR A 23 5.97 8.90 -18.22
N ASP A 24 5.91 9.98 -19.00
CA ASP A 24 7.01 10.37 -19.88
C ASP A 24 8.30 10.63 -19.11
N ALA A 25 9.43 10.42 -19.77
CA ALA A 25 10.81 10.34 -19.30
C ALA A 25 11.34 11.45 -18.36
N GLY A 26 10.50 12.24 -17.74
CA GLY A 26 10.85 13.28 -16.78
C GLY A 26 10.72 12.88 -15.30
N MET A 27 10.17 11.72 -15.00
CA MET A 27 10.07 11.28 -13.60
C MET A 27 11.44 10.81 -13.09
N PRO A 28 11.83 11.26 -11.89
CA PRO A 28 13.11 10.84 -11.36
C PRO A 28 13.06 9.34 -11.04
N TYR A 29 13.73 8.52 -11.84
CA TYR A 29 13.98 7.11 -11.52
C TYR A 29 14.52 6.91 -10.09
N SER A 30 15.13 7.92 -9.51
CA SER A 30 15.58 7.93 -8.12
C SER A 30 14.45 7.64 -7.13
N TYR A 31 13.25 8.20 -7.34
CA TYR A 31 12.09 7.94 -6.51
C TYR A 31 11.63 6.47 -6.60
N HIS A 32 11.51 5.96 -7.82
CA HIS A 32 11.13 4.57 -8.04
C HIS A 32 12.21 3.57 -7.60
N LYS A 33 13.49 3.96 -7.63
CA LYS A 33 14.58 3.17 -7.07
C LYS A 33 14.54 3.12 -5.54
N SER A 34 14.29 4.26 -4.89
CA SER A 34 14.27 4.31 -3.42
C SER A 34 13.13 3.51 -2.79
N ASN A 35 12.03 3.30 -3.51
CA ASN A 35 10.88 2.51 -3.04
C ASN A 35 10.80 1.09 -3.64
N GLY A 36 11.81 0.65 -4.38
CA GLY A 36 11.90 -0.71 -4.95
C GLY A 36 11.02 -0.98 -6.18
N THR A 37 10.22 0.00 -6.64
CA THR A 37 9.36 -0.17 -7.83
C THR A 37 10.15 -0.42 -9.10
N TYR A 38 11.28 0.29 -9.25
CA TYR A 38 12.20 0.10 -10.39
C TYR A 38 12.80 -1.32 -10.40
N ASP A 39 13.21 -1.82 -9.23
CA ASP A 39 13.77 -3.17 -9.10
C ASP A 39 12.71 -4.25 -9.40
N THR A 40 11.47 -4.03 -8.99
CA THR A 40 10.33 -4.89 -9.36
C THR A 40 10.16 -4.95 -10.88
N ALA A 41 10.20 -3.80 -11.55
CA ALA A 41 10.07 -3.75 -13.01
C ALA A 41 11.25 -4.44 -13.73
N LEU A 42 12.49 -4.28 -13.23
CA LEU A 42 13.67 -5.00 -13.75
C LEU A 42 13.51 -6.52 -13.62
N GLN A 43 13.06 -7.01 -12.46
CA GLN A 43 12.84 -8.44 -12.23
C GLN A 43 11.76 -9.01 -13.15
N LEU A 44 10.67 -8.30 -13.33
CA LEU A 44 9.55 -8.73 -14.17
C LEU A 44 9.90 -8.75 -15.67
N THR A 45 10.76 -7.84 -16.12
CA THR A 45 11.12 -7.71 -17.54
C THR A 45 12.40 -8.44 -17.92
N GLY A 46 13.27 -8.72 -16.95
CA GLY A 46 14.62 -9.25 -17.18
C GLY A 46 15.58 -8.23 -17.83
N PHE A 47 15.25 -6.95 -17.84
CA PHE A 47 16.13 -5.91 -18.36
C PHE A 47 17.38 -5.75 -17.48
N ASP A 48 18.52 -5.51 -18.13
CA ASP A 48 19.71 -5.05 -17.46
C ASP A 48 19.53 -3.60 -16.97
N PRO A 49 19.94 -3.23 -15.74
CA PRO A 49 19.71 -1.90 -15.17
C PRO A 49 20.32 -0.76 -16.00
N VAL A 50 21.48 -0.98 -16.63
CA VAL A 50 22.12 0.03 -17.48
C VAL A 50 21.32 0.19 -18.78
N MET A 51 20.91 -0.92 -19.39
CA MET A 51 20.09 -0.90 -20.60
C MET A 51 18.71 -0.29 -20.34
N ALA A 52 18.09 -0.56 -19.21
CA ALA A 52 16.81 0.06 -18.81
C ALA A 52 16.94 1.59 -18.70
N SER A 53 18.06 2.09 -18.19
CA SER A 53 18.32 3.53 -18.10
C SER A 53 18.56 4.19 -19.48
N ILE A 54 19.18 3.48 -20.40
CA ILE A 54 19.48 3.99 -21.75
C ILE A 54 18.27 3.88 -22.66
N ARG A 55 17.51 2.77 -22.55
CA ARG A 55 16.37 2.42 -23.40
C ARG A 55 15.07 2.45 -22.58
N HIS A 56 14.82 3.55 -21.88
CA HIS A 56 13.72 3.64 -20.91
C HIS A 56 12.33 3.43 -21.52
N TYR A 57 12.11 3.82 -22.78
CA TYR A 57 10.83 3.57 -23.46
C TYR A 57 10.64 2.06 -23.73
N ASP A 58 11.68 1.39 -24.23
CA ASP A 58 11.60 -0.07 -24.48
C ASP A 58 11.42 -0.82 -23.14
N PHE A 59 12.07 -0.36 -22.09
CA PHE A 59 11.91 -0.91 -20.74
C PHE A 59 10.47 -0.70 -20.22
N ALA A 60 9.92 0.50 -20.37
CA ALA A 60 8.54 0.79 -19.98
C ALA A 60 7.53 -0.05 -20.77
N ASP A 61 7.76 -0.23 -22.08
CA ASP A 61 6.89 -1.04 -22.94
C ASP A 61 7.01 -2.52 -22.59
N ALA A 62 8.20 -3.03 -22.30
CA ALA A 62 8.38 -4.40 -21.82
C ALA A 62 7.68 -4.62 -20.45
N ALA A 63 7.72 -3.64 -19.55
CA ALA A 63 7.02 -3.72 -18.27
C ALA A 63 5.50 -3.71 -18.42
N LYS A 64 4.96 -2.90 -19.36
CA LYS A 64 3.53 -2.92 -19.72
C LYS A 64 3.13 -4.25 -20.38
N ASP A 65 4.06 -4.97 -21.01
CA ASP A 65 3.77 -6.25 -21.64
C ASP A 65 3.71 -7.43 -20.67
N THR A 66 4.06 -7.24 -19.41
CA THR A 66 4.04 -8.28 -18.37
C THR A 66 2.61 -8.68 -17.96
N PRO A 67 2.38 -9.94 -17.55
CA PRO A 67 1.12 -10.35 -16.93
C PRO A 67 0.79 -9.53 -15.66
N PHE A 68 1.80 -9.07 -14.93
CA PHE A 68 1.59 -8.22 -13.76
C PHE A 68 0.83 -6.95 -14.11
N TYR A 69 1.25 -6.24 -15.16
CA TYR A 69 0.59 -5.02 -15.60
C TYR A 69 -0.75 -5.28 -16.29
N LYS A 70 -0.83 -6.30 -17.16
CA LYS A 70 -2.00 -6.56 -18.01
C LYS A 70 -3.15 -7.26 -17.29
N GLU A 71 -2.82 -8.13 -16.32
CA GLU A 71 -3.79 -9.05 -15.72
C GLU A 71 -3.92 -8.84 -14.21
N ILE A 72 -2.78 -8.78 -13.50
CA ILE A 72 -2.79 -8.75 -12.02
C ILE A 72 -3.27 -7.40 -11.51
N ILE A 73 -2.63 -6.29 -11.92
CA ILE A 73 -3.00 -4.94 -11.46
C ILE A 73 -4.47 -4.60 -11.78
N PRO A 74 -5.01 -4.88 -12.98
CA PRO A 74 -6.43 -4.63 -13.27
C PRO A 74 -7.42 -5.48 -12.48
N ALA A 75 -6.99 -6.64 -11.99
CA ALA A 75 -7.82 -7.54 -11.17
C ALA A 75 -7.83 -7.16 -9.68
N MET A 76 -6.94 -6.28 -9.25
CA MET A 76 -6.88 -5.82 -7.86
C MET A 76 -8.03 -4.89 -7.50
N LEU A 77 -8.54 -5.05 -6.29
CA LEU A 77 -9.59 -4.23 -5.70
C LEU A 77 -9.00 -3.15 -4.80
N ASP A 78 -9.67 -2.03 -4.68
CA ASP A 78 -9.33 -0.98 -3.71
C ASP A 78 -9.56 -1.46 -2.27
N TYR A 79 -10.61 -2.23 -2.07
CA TYR A 79 -10.95 -2.87 -0.80
C TYR A 79 -11.75 -4.16 -1.04
N PHE A 80 -11.81 -4.97 -0.01
CA PHE A 80 -12.73 -6.10 0.08
C PHE A 80 -13.49 -6.05 1.41
N GLU A 81 -14.79 -6.30 1.38
CA GLU A 81 -15.65 -6.17 2.54
C GLU A 81 -16.38 -7.47 2.85
N THR A 82 -16.44 -7.81 4.13
CA THR A 82 -17.26 -8.89 4.69
C THR A 82 -18.29 -8.32 5.65
N GLU A 83 -19.04 -9.18 6.35
CA GLU A 83 -20.00 -8.74 7.34
C GLU A 83 -19.38 -7.88 8.45
N HIS A 84 -18.16 -8.23 8.91
CA HIS A 84 -17.52 -7.62 10.07
C HIS A 84 -16.24 -6.86 9.76
N TYR A 85 -15.64 -7.06 8.58
CA TYR A 85 -14.33 -6.55 8.24
C TYR A 85 -14.30 -5.83 6.90
N VAL A 86 -13.45 -4.82 6.82
CA VAL A 86 -13.03 -4.19 5.57
C VAL A 86 -11.53 -4.40 5.43
N PHE A 87 -11.10 -4.96 4.32
CA PHE A 87 -9.68 -5.18 3.99
C PHE A 87 -9.24 -4.11 3.01
N THR A 88 -8.16 -3.41 3.30
CA THR A 88 -7.58 -2.37 2.45
C THR A 88 -6.06 -2.34 2.62
N HIS A 89 -5.34 -1.61 1.76
CA HIS A 89 -3.88 -1.51 1.87
C HIS A 89 -3.46 -0.56 3.00
N GLY A 90 -3.71 0.74 2.88
CA GLY A 90 -3.36 1.75 3.90
C GLY A 90 -4.54 2.08 4.80
N TRP A 91 -5.57 2.72 4.24
CA TRP A 91 -6.80 3.04 4.95
C TRP A 91 -7.96 3.21 3.96
N ILE A 92 -9.15 3.50 4.47
CA ILE A 92 -10.29 3.95 3.66
C ILE A 92 -10.15 5.44 3.31
N PRO A 93 -10.71 5.91 2.18
CA PRO A 93 -10.72 7.32 1.83
C PRO A 93 -11.19 8.20 2.98
N SER A 94 -10.35 9.15 3.34
CA SER A 94 -10.53 10.11 4.43
C SER A 94 -9.90 11.44 4.05
N ILE A 95 -10.23 12.52 4.75
CA ILE A 95 -9.66 13.85 4.52
C ILE A 95 -8.53 14.07 5.54
N PRO A 96 -7.25 14.17 5.10
CA PRO A 96 -6.17 14.49 6.00
C PRO A 96 -6.25 15.95 6.46
N ASN A 97 -6.13 16.18 7.75
CA ASN A 97 -6.14 17.49 8.37
C ASN A 97 -4.70 18.04 8.54
N ARG A 98 -4.56 19.34 8.80
CA ARG A 98 -3.25 19.99 8.97
C ARG A 98 -2.49 19.51 10.21
N ASP A 99 -3.20 19.05 11.22
CA ASP A 99 -2.66 18.51 12.47
C ASP A 99 -2.30 17.02 12.40
N LYS A 100 -2.32 16.45 11.18
CA LYS A 100 -2.08 15.02 10.89
C LYS A 100 -3.19 14.07 11.37
N SER A 101 -4.32 14.58 11.82
CA SER A 101 -5.53 13.77 12.02
C SER A 101 -6.27 13.57 10.69
N TYR A 102 -7.31 12.75 10.71
CA TYR A 102 -8.12 12.45 9.53
C TYR A 102 -9.60 12.70 9.84
N SER A 103 -10.30 13.27 8.88
CA SER A 103 -11.76 13.37 8.96
C SER A 103 -12.41 12.21 8.21
N TYR A 104 -13.25 11.47 8.87
CA TYR A 104 -14.00 10.36 8.31
C TYR A 104 -14.96 10.82 7.21
N ILE A 105 -15.10 10.02 6.16
CA ILE A 105 -16.05 10.21 5.07
C ILE A 105 -16.98 9.01 5.03
N SER A 106 -18.26 9.19 5.38
CA SER A 106 -19.25 8.10 5.43
C SER A 106 -19.50 7.45 4.07
N SER A 107 -19.33 8.19 2.98
CA SER A 107 -19.48 7.72 1.58
C SER A 107 -18.17 7.17 0.97
N TRP A 108 -17.20 6.78 1.77
CA TRP A 108 -15.89 6.33 1.29
C TRP A 108 -15.95 5.15 0.28
N ARG A 109 -17.01 4.35 0.33
CA ARG A 109 -17.23 3.24 -0.63
C ARG A 109 -17.47 3.73 -2.06
N GLU A 110 -17.97 4.97 -2.21
CA GLU A 110 -18.24 5.64 -3.48
C GLU A 110 -17.08 6.55 -3.92
N ALA A 111 -15.95 6.50 -3.19
CA ALA A 111 -14.78 7.33 -3.45
C ALA A 111 -14.21 7.05 -4.84
N ASP A 112 -13.72 8.10 -5.48
CA ASP A 112 -13.08 8.01 -6.78
C ASP A 112 -11.65 7.44 -6.69
N ARG A 113 -11.07 7.19 -7.87
CA ARG A 113 -9.72 6.63 -7.99
C ARG A 113 -8.66 7.50 -7.31
N GLU A 114 -8.79 8.81 -7.35
CA GLU A 114 -7.80 9.71 -6.74
C GLU A 114 -7.85 9.65 -5.22
N GLN A 115 -9.07 9.58 -4.66
CA GLN A 115 -9.28 9.41 -3.23
C GLN A 115 -8.71 8.07 -2.74
N TRP A 116 -8.90 6.98 -3.49
CA TRP A 116 -8.30 5.68 -3.18
C TRP A 116 -6.79 5.68 -3.34
N ASN A 117 -6.23 6.33 -4.37
CA ASN A 117 -4.78 6.47 -4.51
C ASN A 117 -4.17 7.15 -3.27
N ARG A 118 -4.81 8.19 -2.73
CA ARG A 118 -4.35 8.86 -1.51
C ARG A 118 -4.52 7.98 -0.27
N ALA A 119 -5.64 7.27 -0.15
CA ALA A 119 -5.93 6.41 0.99
C ALA A 119 -4.93 5.26 1.17
N ARG A 120 -4.34 4.76 0.08
CA ARG A 120 -3.28 3.73 0.14
C ARG A 120 -2.00 4.20 0.82
N TRP A 121 -1.79 5.51 0.97
CA TRP A 121 -0.66 6.11 1.66
C TRP A 121 -0.94 6.48 3.11
N PHE A 122 -2.17 6.33 3.58
CA PHE A 122 -2.51 6.73 4.93
C PHE A 122 -1.98 5.74 5.96
N ASN A 123 -1.53 6.29 7.10
CA ASN A 123 -1.31 5.50 8.28
C ASN A 123 -2.67 5.14 8.90
N GLY A 124 -3.07 3.87 8.75
CA GLY A 124 -4.36 3.40 9.25
C GLY A 124 -4.50 3.54 10.75
N MET A 125 -3.42 3.39 11.52
CA MET A 125 -3.46 3.49 12.98
C MET A 125 -3.73 4.93 13.46
N ASP A 126 -3.23 5.95 12.73
CA ASP A 126 -3.57 7.35 12.99
C ASP A 126 -5.00 7.66 12.54
N ALA A 127 -5.39 7.18 11.38
CA ALA A 127 -6.71 7.45 10.81
C ALA A 127 -7.84 6.78 11.60
N ALA A 128 -7.59 5.62 12.20
CA ALA A 128 -8.55 4.90 13.03
C ALA A 128 -9.00 5.69 14.27
N GLN A 129 -8.19 6.65 14.75
CA GLN A 129 -8.53 7.44 15.93
C GLN A 129 -9.77 8.34 15.73
N THR A 130 -10.13 8.61 14.47
CA THR A 130 -11.25 9.49 14.12
C THR A 130 -12.28 8.82 13.19
N ALA A 131 -12.12 7.54 12.92
CA ALA A 131 -13.07 6.80 12.09
C ALA A 131 -14.37 6.50 12.86
N ASP A 132 -15.48 6.62 12.16
CA ASP A 132 -16.81 6.21 12.63
C ASP A 132 -17.36 5.07 11.75
N GLU A 133 -16.50 4.11 11.43
CA GLU A 133 -16.88 2.89 10.71
C GLU A 133 -17.27 1.81 11.73
N ASN A 134 -18.40 1.16 11.49
CA ASN A 134 -18.93 0.13 12.38
C ASN A 134 -18.31 -1.27 12.15
N LYS A 135 -17.42 -1.39 11.17
CA LYS A 135 -16.64 -2.61 10.89
C LYS A 135 -15.18 -2.40 11.25
N THR A 136 -14.51 -3.49 11.57
CA THR A 136 -13.07 -3.46 11.78
C THR A 136 -12.33 -3.39 10.44
N ILE A 137 -11.44 -2.41 10.28
CA ILE A 137 -10.60 -2.27 9.09
C ILE A 137 -9.31 -3.04 9.31
N VAL A 138 -9.01 -3.97 8.39
CA VAL A 138 -7.75 -4.72 8.36
C VAL A 138 -6.85 -4.10 7.29
N CYS A 139 -5.68 -3.60 7.67
CA CYS A 139 -4.78 -2.90 6.76
C CYS A 139 -3.30 -3.19 7.02
N GLY A 140 -2.46 -2.85 6.03
CA GLY A 140 -1.00 -2.88 6.08
C GLY A 140 -0.39 -1.50 5.91
N HIS A 141 0.56 -1.38 4.97
CA HIS A 141 1.26 -0.17 4.53
C HIS A 141 2.13 0.52 5.58
N TRP A 142 1.64 0.67 6.80
CA TRP A 142 2.41 1.24 7.92
C TRP A 142 2.71 0.15 8.95
N HIS A 143 3.99 0.05 9.34
CA HIS A 143 4.47 -1.00 10.22
C HIS A 143 3.81 -0.96 11.61
N THR A 144 3.45 -2.12 12.12
CA THR A 144 2.67 -2.28 13.36
C THR A 144 3.38 -1.76 14.61
N SER A 145 4.73 -1.76 14.61
CA SER A 145 5.54 -1.22 15.71
C SER A 145 5.28 0.27 16.00
N TYR A 146 4.83 1.03 14.99
CA TYR A 146 4.35 2.40 15.20
C TYR A 146 3.15 2.44 16.15
N GLY A 147 2.15 1.59 15.93
CA GLY A 147 0.96 1.50 16.77
C GLY A 147 1.28 1.07 18.20
N HIS A 148 2.11 0.04 18.34
CA HIS A 148 2.56 -0.44 19.66
C HIS A 148 3.32 0.64 20.41
N SER A 149 4.26 1.34 19.76
CA SER A 149 5.03 2.42 20.39
C SER A 149 4.17 3.63 20.74
N LYS A 150 3.35 4.10 19.79
CA LYS A 150 2.60 5.35 19.95
C LYS A 150 1.37 5.24 20.82
N TYR A 151 0.59 4.18 20.68
CA TYR A 151 -0.72 4.05 21.31
C TYR A 151 -0.74 3.10 22.51
N GLU A 152 0.11 2.08 22.50
CA GLU A 152 0.23 1.16 23.63
C GLU A 152 1.40 1.50 24.57
N HIS A 153 2.28 2.43 24.15
CA HIS A 153 3.51 2.79 24.89
C HIS A 153 4.43 1.59 25.14
N LYS A 154 4.50 0.66 24.16
CA LYS A 154 5.33 -0.53 24.19
C LYS A 154 6.45 -0.44 23.17
N GLY A 155 7.68 -0.70 23.64
CA GLY A 155 8.87 -0.70 22.80
C GLY A 155 9.14 0.61 22.06
N THR A 156 9.79 0.49 20.92
CA THR A 156 10.14 1.60 20.02
C THR A 156 9.59 1.34 18.62
N GLU A 157 9.48 2.39 17.81
CA GLU A 157 9.02 2.25 16.42
C GLU A 157 10.00 1.44 15.57
N PHE A 158 11.31 1.62 15.81
CA PHE A 158 12.39 0.92 15.12
C PHE A 158 13.44 0.44 16.14
N GLY A 159 14.24 -0.56 15.75
CA GLY A 159 15.32 -1.11 16.56
C GLY A 159 14.96 -2.42 17.25
N GLU A 160 15.77 -2.80 18.24
CA GLU A 160 15.70 -4.13 18.87
C GLU A 160 14.40 -4.35 19.68
N ASP A 161 13.85 -3.29 20.25
CA ASP A 161 12.62 -3.33 21.05
C ASP A 161 11.34 -3.09 20.21
N ALA A 162 11.43 -3.03 18.88
CA ALA A 162 10.29 -2.83 18.01
C ALA A 162 9.42 -4.10 17.95
N ASP A 163 8.13 -3.94 18.25
CA ASP A 163 7.15 -5.02 18.15
C ASP A 163 6.44 -4.98 16.79
N PHE A 164 6.73 -5.95 15.93
CA PHE A 164 6.11 -6.11 14.60
C PHE A 164 4.98 -7.15 14.59
N SER A 165 4.48 -7.57 15.74
CA SER A 165 3.25 -8.38 15.80
C SER A 165 2.03 -7.56 15.34
N PRO A 166 0.92 -8.19 14.93
CA PRO A 166 -0.28 -7.45 14.54
C PRO A 166 -0.75 -6.50 15.65
N TYR A 167 -1.03 -5.25 15.27
CA TYR A 167 -1.57 -4.24 16.16
C TYR A 167 -3.09 -4.28 16.16
N TYR A 168 -3.71 -4.31 17.35
CA TYR A 168 -5.14 -4.32 17.55
C TYR A 168 -5.58 -3.04 18.26
N GLY A 169 -6.20 -2.13 17.51
CA GLY A 169 -6.75 -0.89 18.05
C GLY A 169 -8.27 -0.80 17.87
N PRO A 170 -8.91 0.27 18.40
CA PRO A 170 -10.33 0.49 18.16
C PRO A 170 -10.65 0.60 16.67
N GLY A 171 -11.45 -0.34 16.15
CA GLY A 171 -11.86 -0.36 14.74
C GLY A 171 -10.78 -0.72 13.73
N ILE A 172 -9.58 -1.16 14.17
CA ILE A 172 -8.47 -1.50 13.28
C ILE A 172 -7.73 -2.77 13.71
N ILE A 173 -7.26 -3.53 12.71
CA ILE A 173 -6.20 -4.53 12.81
C ILE A 173 -5.13 -4.16 11.78
N ALA A 174 -3.96 -3.70 12.24
CA ALA A 174 -2.84 -3.47 11.33
C ALA A 174 -1.92 -4.71 11.32
N ILE A 175 -1.46 -5.11 10.12
CA ILE A 175 -0.76 -6.39 9.91
C ILE A 175 0.60 -6.25 9.20
N ASP A 176 1.10 -5.03 8.97
CA ASP A 176 2.39 -4.83 8.31
C ASP A 176 3.54 -5.08 9.28
N ALA A 177 4.23 -6.19 9.08
CA ALA A 177 5.38 -6.59 9.89
C ALA A 177 6.70 -5.90 9.47
N CYS A 178 6.67 -4.93 8.56
CA CYS A 178 7.87 -4.25 8.05
C CYS A 178 8.95 -5.23 7.53
N THR A 179 8.55 -6.19 6.69
CA THR A 179 9.37 -7.34 6.29
C THR A 179 10.75 -6.97 5.75
N ALA A 180 10.88 -5.82 5.09
CA ALA A 180 12.16 -5.32 4.57
C ALA A 180 13.21 -5.07 5.68
N PHE A 181 12.77 -4.79 6.91
CA PHE A 181 13.65 -4.48 8.04
C PHE A 181 13.54 -5.50 9.17
N SER A 182 12.37 -6.08 9.40
CA SER A 182 12.14 -7.01 10.51
C SER A 182 12.65 -8.43 10.22
N GLY A 183 12.74 -8.82 8.96
CA GLY A 183 13.05 -10.19 8.55
C GLY A 183 11.98 -11.23 8.92
N LYS A 184 10.76 -10.76 9.26
CA LYS A 184 9.61 -11.58 9.68
C LYS A 184 8.58 -11.72 8.57
#